data_8bee535ac7ff6db57044fb2351a85552
#
_entry.id   8bee535ac7ff6db57044fb2351a85552
#
_cell.length_a   1.000
_cell.length_b   1.000
_cell.length_c   1.000
_cell.angle_alpha   90.00
_cell.angle_beta   90.00
_cell.angle_gamma   90.00
#
_symmetry.space_group_name_H-M   'P 1'
#
loop_
_entity.id
_entity.type
_entity.pdbx_description
1 polymer ?
#
loop_
_entity_poly.entity_id
_entity_poly.type
_entity_poly.pdbx_seq_one_letter_code
_entity_poly.pdbx_strand_id
1 'polypeptide(L)'
;IRKVDLLGITGFVQMAKSGYQDDVDTYNLWMEDIYIGHNYIEDVAQGGIDLCDARNAVVEYNVVDGFLKRYPNFRPTVALYPWKCENSVLQYNEVYNGPSTNADGSPYDMDSALKNVVYQFNYSHNNPCGWMLYMGRNTNDIIRYNISDDGGDFIIKYFLTANATPAYFVNNVIMYDGARTTFMHRDPFKSQTYFYNNVFYNKSTTTTTTWHDTKRYLGNLGSVTFSHNCFYEASGIHSQYEPSDDYKVTENPDMVNPGQTPQQNSDGILSGATVWDGYKLNASSPLIDAGIYVPQMGTTDFYGTQLYWGNAPDIGVHEYQQGEYNDPANFALGKTVTSNTSHESLTPDLMVDGIYSQSSRWAAANSDLPIWLDIDFGEDTTFNKVVLTENIVSGWASPRIASFNLQIPTSDGYQTIYTYDGEIGEGKDFTFDAVTASHLRMEITSLRADTSTHGRGATDPSIVEFEVYKVPVVREPQNLLLNKSVSASSSHFSCPASKVNDGDASQGSRWAAANSDLPAWLEFDLGSEQTFNSVTITENIVPNWASERITGLEFQAWNGTEYTTISTYSGTIGTSKTISLPETTSSKFKVLITGLQEDTTKNSKGQTDPSIQEIELYYR
;
A
#
# COMPACT_ATOMS: atom_id res chain seq x y z
N ILE A 1 -17.68 -32.02 10.30
CA ILE A 1 -18.64 -32.65 9.35
C ILE A 1 -17.84 -32.93 8.11
N ARG A 2 -17.58 -34.19 7.78
CA ARG A 2 -16.60 -34.58 6.74
C ARG A 2 -17.13 -34.53 5.30
N LYS A 3 -18.41 -34.36 5.07
CA LYS A 3 -19.03 -34.15 3.76
C LYS A 3 -20.44 -33.66 3.99
N VAL A 4 -20.73 -32.42 3.63
CA VAL A 4 -22.11 -31.95 3.55
C VAL A 4 -22.44 -31.91 2.07
N ASP A 5 -23.18 -32.86 1.57
CA ASP A 5 -23.88 -32.73 0.30
C ASP A 5 -24.99 -31.69 0.53
N LEU A 6 -24.64 -30.40 0.39
CA LEU A 6 -25.60 -29.32 0.32
C LEU A 6 -26.27 -29.38 -1.05
N LEU A 7 -27.09 -30.40 -1.27
CA LEU A 7 -28.00 -30.46 -2.39
C LEU A 7 -29.02 -29.33 -2.24
N GLY A 8 -28.71 -28.17 -2.89
CA GLY A 8 -29.68 -27.18 -3.26
C GLY A 8 -30.53 -26.61 -2.11
N ILE A 9 -29.96 -26.38 -0.94
CA ILE A 9 -30.59 -25.49 0.02
C ILE A 9 -30.16 -24.06 -0.37
N THR A 10 -30.79 -23.51 -1.40
CA THR A 10 -31.02 -22.08 -1.46
C THR A 10 -32.00 -21.73 -0.35
N GLY A 11 -31.52 -21.75 0.87
CA GLY A 11 -32.24 -21.21 2.00
C GLY A 11 -32.16 -19.71 1.94
N PHE A 12 -32.83 -19.11 0.95
CA PHE A 12 -33.27 -17.73 1.08
C PHE A 12 -34.30 -17.71 2.20
N VAL A 13 -33.88 -17.46 3.41
CA VAL A 13 -34.73 -16.78 4.34
C VAL A 13 -34.74 -15.30 3.91
N GLN A 14 -35.33 -15.08 2.74
CA GLN A 14 -35.71 -13.73 2.34
C GLN A 14 -36.86 -13.32 3.26
N MET A 15 -36.58 -12.75 4.38
CA MET A 15 -37.53 -11.94 5.12
C MET A 15 -37.71 -10.63 4.36
N ALA A 16 -38.42 -10.74 3.23
CA ALA A 16 -38.80 -9.62 2.42
C ALA A 16 -39.75 -8.73 3.18
N LYS A 17 -39.24 -7.72 3.83
CA LYS A 17 -40.00 -6.48 3.99
C LYS A 17 -39.86 -5.73 2.67
N SER A 18 -40.97 -5.47 2.00
CA SER A 18 -41.07 -4.77 0.73
C SER A 18 -40.28 -3.45 0.75
N GLY A 19 -39.18 -3.41 0.03
CA GLY A 19 -38.34 -2.25 -0.16
C GLY A 19 -36.89 -2.71 -0.22
N TYR A 20 -36.28 -2.58 -1.37
CA TYR A 20 -34.86 -2.78 -1.59
C TYR A 20 -34.14 -1.69 -0.77
N GLN A 21 -33.80 -1.97 0.48
CA GLN A 21 -32.99 -1.08 1.30
C GLN A 21 -31.54 -1.49 1.15
N ASP A 22 -30.83 -0.73 0.35
CA ASP A 22 -29.40 -0.92 0.09
C ASP A 22 -28.50 -0.17 1.09
N ASP A 23 -29.07 0.34 2.17
CA ASP A 23 -28.35 1.13 3.17
C ASP A 23 -28.12 0.28 4.42
N VAL A 24 -26.86 -0.06 4.64
CA VAL A 24 -26.40 -0.86 5.79
C VAL A 24 -26.75 -0.17 7.11
N ASP A 25 -26.68 1.16 7.15
CA ASP A 25 -26.90 1.93 8.38
C ASP A 25 -28.37 1.95 8.81
N THR A 26 -29.30 1.68 7.89
CA THR A 26 -30.74 1.62 8.18
C THR A 26 -31.28 0.19 8.26
N TYR A 27 -30.46 -0.81 7.97
CA TYR A 27 -30.86 -2.21 8.00
C TYR A 27 -30.88 -2.73 9.45
N ASN A 28 -31.94 -3.39 9.88
CA ASN A 28 -32.15 -3.82 11.27
C ASN A 28 -32.53 -5.30 11.45
N LEU A 29 -32.34 -6.12 10.41
CA LEU A 29 -32.65 -7.55 10.42
C LEU A 29 -31.39 -8.38 10.23
N TRP A 30 -30.41 -8.20 11.12
CA TRP A 30 -29.12 -8.88 11.06
C TRP A 30 -29.17 -10.29 11.64
N MET A 31 -28.47 -11.21 11.00
CA MET A 31 -27.98 -12.43 11.65
C MET A 31 -26.63 -12.11 12.28
N GLU A 32 -26.48 -12.40 13.56
CA GLU A 32 -25.27 -12.03 14.30
C GLU A 32 -24.42 -13.25 14.66
N ASP A 33 -23.11 -13.04 14.76
CA ASP A 33 -22.12 -14.01 15.25
C ASP A 33 -22.15 -15.36 14.48
N ILE A 34 -22.25 -15.28 13.16
CA ILE A 34 -22.28 -16.44 12.26
C ILE A 34 -20.88 -17.01 12.11
N TYR A 35 -20.74 -18.32 12.30
CA TYR A 35 -19.51 -19.05 11.97
C TYR A 35 -19.76 -20.09 10.91
N ILE A 36 -19.01 -20.01 9.79
CA ILE A 36 -19.01 -20.99 8.70
C ILE A 36 -17.57 -21.42 8.48
N GLY A 37 -17.22 -22.62 8.91
CA GLY A 37 -15.83 -23.06 8.86
C GLY A 37 -15.63 -24.55 8.62
N HIS A 38 -14.45 -24.89 8.04
CA HIS A 38 -13.98 -26.27 7.83
C HIS A 38 -14.93 -27.12 6.98
N ASN A 39 -15.57 -26.53 5.97
CA ASN A 39 -16.43 -27.26 5.04
C ASN A 39 -15.68 -27.56 3.74
N TYR A 40 -15.92 -28.74 3.18
CA TYR A 40 -15.54 -29.08 1.82
C TYR A 40 -16.80 -29.17 0.96
N ILE A 41 -16.87 -28.32 -0.05
CA ILE A 41 -18.02 -28.14 -0.94
C ILE A 41 -17.58 -28.47 -2.35
N GLU A 42 -18.20 -29.49 -2.97
CA GLU A 42 -17.77 -30.01 -4.28
C GLU A 42 -18.92 -29.97 -5.29
N ASP A 43 -18.60 -29.61 -6.53
CA ASP A 43 -19.49 -29.68 -7.70
C ASP A 43 -20.89 -29.05 -7.50
N VAL A 44 -20.94 -27.88 -6.88
CA VAL A 44 -22.22 -27.22 -6.63
C VAL A 44 -22.81 -26.59 -7.88
N ALA A 45 -24.12 -26.58 -7.94
CA ALA A 45 -24.88 -26.10 -9.10
C ALA A 45 -24.77 -24.58 -9.29
N GLN A 46 -24.63 -23.83 -8.21
CA GLN A 46 -24.49 -22.36 -8.17
C GLN A 46 -23.29 -21.95 -7.30
N GLY A 47 -23.42 -20.90 -6.46
CA GLY A 47 -22.40 -20.47 -5.51
C GLY A 47 -22.14 -21.50 -4.42
N GLY A 48 -20.99 -21.42 -3.78
CA GLY A 48 -20.60 -22.31 -2.67
C GLY A 48 -21.08 -21.80 -1.33
N ILE A 49 -20.73 -20.55 -0.98
CA ILE A 49 -21.11 -19.92 0.29
C ILE A 49 -21.57 -18.49 0.01
N ASP A 50 -22.83 -18.22 0.30
CA ASP A 50 -23.46 -16.92 0.19
C ASP A 50 -23.76 -16.41 1.61
N LEU A 51 -22.96 -15.47 2.12
CA LEU A 51 -23.16 -14.84 3.41
C LEU A 51 -24.00 -13.57 3.23
N CYS A 52 -25.27 -13.60 3.65
CA CYS A 52 -26.17 -12.49 3.46
C CYS A 52 -26.71 -11.98 4.80
N ASP A 53 -26.95 -10.65 4.88
CA ASP A 53 -27.60 -10.01 6.03
C ASP A 53 -26.93 -10.34 7.38
N ALA A 54 -25.60 -10.37 7.45
CA ALA A 54 -24.84 -10.84 8.60
C ALA A 54 -23.94 -9.76 9.23
N ARG A 55 -23.82 -9.83 10.55
CA ARG A 55 -22.87 -9.05 11.35
C ARG A 55 -21.92 -9.96 12.13
N ASN A 56 -20.69 -9.49 12.33
CA ASN A 56 -19.69 -10.18 13.12
C ASN A 56 -19.50 -11.65 12.67
N ALA A 57 -19.64 -11.91 11.36
CA ALA A 57 -19.53 -13.25 10.83
C ALA A 57 -18.07 -13.60 10.54
N VAL A 58 -17.73 -14.90 10.75
CA VAL A 58 -16.44 -15.47 10.38
C VAL A 58 -16.68 -16.63 9.43
N VAL A 59 -16.08 -16.53 8.23
CA VAL A 59 -16.12 -17.59 7.21
C VAL A 59 -14.69 -18.03 6.93
N GLU A 60 -14.29 -19.23 7.40
CA GLU A 60 -12.90 -19.62 7.34
C GLU A 60 -12.65 -21.10 7.11
N TYR A 61 -11.48 -21.43 6.55
CA TYR A 61 -11.03 -22.79 6.30
C TYR A 61 -12.04 -23.63 5.47
N ASN A 62 -12.81 -22.98 4.59
CA ASN A 62 -13.69 -23.68 3.68
C ASN A 62 -13.00 -23.93 2.34
N VAL A 63 -13.30 -25.05 1.71
CA VAL A 63 -12.84 -25.41 0.37
C VAL A 63 -14.06 -25.50 -0.55
N VAL A 64 -14.04 -24.76 -1.66
CA VAL A 64 -15.04 -24.86 -2.73
C VAL A 64 -14.36 -25.40 -3.98
N ASP A 65 -14.59 -26.67 -4.28
CA ASP A 65 -14.09 -27.38 -5.47
C ASP A 65 -15.17 -27.46 -6.53
N GLY A 66 -15.17 -26.50 -7.43
CA GLY A 66 -16.15 -26.46 -8.51
C GLY A 66 -17.50 -25.85 -8.12
N PHE A 67 -17.79 -24.73 -8.70
CA PHE A 67 -19.06 -24.02 -8.57
C PHE A 67 -19.63 -23.67 -9.96
N LEU A 68 -20.92 -23.34 -10.04
CA LEU A 68 -21.66 -23.13 -11.29
C LEU A 68 -21.60 -24.33 -12.27
N LYS A 69 -21.45 -25.55 -11.76
CA LYS A 69 -21.22 -26.75 -12.59
C LYS A 69 -22.42 -27.17 -13.42
N ARG A 70 -23.65 -26.94 -12.94
CA ARG A 70 -24.86 -27.42 -13.63
C ARG A 70 -25.61 -26.35 -14.39
N TYR A 71 -25.48 -25.07 -13.96
CA TYR A 71 -26.24 -23.97 -14.50
C TYR A 71 -25.34 -22.73 -14.72
N PRO A 72 -24.27 -22.83 -15.50
CA PRO A 72 -23.27 -21.76 -15.63
C PRO A 72 -23.84 -20.44 -16.16
N ASN A 73 -25.03 -20.46 -16.77
CA ASN A 73 -25.68 -19.28 -17.37
C ASN A 73 -27.03 -18.92 -16.73
N PHE A 74 -27.46 -19.60 -15.67
CA PHE A 74 -28.83 -19.46 -15.15
C PHE A 74 -29.01 -18.25 -14.21
N ARG A 75 -28.05 -17.99 -13.34
CA ARG A 75 -27.95 -16.77 -12.53
C ARG A 75 -26.48 -16.44 -12.38
N PRO A 76 -26.11 -15.18 -12.60
CA PRO A 76 -24.80 -14.69 -12.23
C PRO A 76 -24.57 -14.95 -10.73
N THR A 77 -23.48 -15.57 -10.37
CA THR A 77 -23.03 -15.78 -8.99
C THR A 77 -21.54 -16.11 -8.96
N VAL A 78 -20.97 -16.13 -7.79
CA VAL A 78 -19.57 -16.45 -7.50
C VAL A 78 -19.49 -17.58 -6.47
N ALA A 79 -18.30 -18.08 -6.18
CA ALA A 79 -18.17 -19.21 -5.25
C ALA A 79 -18.38 -18.82 -3.79
N LEU A 80 -17.83 -17.68 -3.37
CA LEU A 80 -17.88 -17.24 -1.97
C LEU A 80 -18.00 -15.70 -1.92
N TYR A 81 -19.08 -15.21 -1.31
CA TYR A 81 -19.31 -13.78 -1.22
C TYR A 81 -20.17 -13.35 -0.02
N PRO A 82 -19.90 -12.18 0.57
CA PRO A 82 -20.78 -11.45 1.47
C PRO A 82 -21.69 -10.49 0.68
N TRP A 83 -22.94 -10.34 1.11
CA TRP A 83 -23.88 -9.35 0.63
C TRP A 83 -24.66 -8.77 1.81
N LYS A 84 -24.69 -7.44 1.94
CA LYS A 84 -25.25 -6.77 3.12
C LYS A 84 -24.67 -7.34 4.42
N CYS A 85 -23.37 -7.19 4.58
CA CYS A 85 -22.65 -7.66 5.77
C CYS A 85 -21.91 -6.51 6.45
N GLU A 86 -21.76 -6.60 7.76
CA GLU A 86 -21.01 -5.64 8.57
C GLU A 86 -20.04 -6.36 9.51
N ASN A 87 -18.82 -5.79 9.69
CA ASN A 87 -17.80 -6.26 10.63
C ASN A 87 -17.52 -7.77 10.48
N SER A 88 -17.46 -8.27 9.26
CA SER A 88 -17.32 -9.71 8.98
C SER A 88 -15.98 -10.02 8.33
N VAL A 89 -15.46 -11.23 8.59
CA VAL A 89 -14.16 -11.67 8.08
C VAL A 89 -14.32 -12.97 7.28
N LEU A 90 -13.76 -12.98 6.06
CA LEU A 90 -13.68 -14.16 5.21
C LEU A 90 -12.19 -14.47 5.00
N GLN A 91 -11.71 -15.59 5.59
CA GLN A 91 -10.28 -15.88 5.64
C GLN A 91 -9.94 -17.35 5.50
N TYR A 92 -8.72 -17.67 5.04
CA TYR A 92 -8.21 -19.03 4.89
C TYR A 92 -9.12 -19.96 4.07
N ASN A 93 -9.92 -19.39 3.17
CA ASN A 93 -10.77 -20.19 2.28
C ASN A 93 -10.02 -20.47 0.99
N GLU A 94 -10.32 -21.62 0.38
CA GLU A 94 -9.78 -22.02 -0.90
C GLU A 94 -10.91 -22.25 -1.91
N VAL A 95 -10.74 -21.68 -3.13
CA VAL A 95 -11.73 -21.79 -4.20
C VAL A 95 -11.03 -22.14 -5.51
N TYR A 96 -11.47 -23.21 -6.17
CA TYR A 96 -10.89 -23.63 -7.44
C TYR A 96 -11.88 -24.38 -8.35
N ASN A 97 -11.44 -24.67 -9.58
CA ASN A 97 -12.23 -25.34 -10.62
C ASN A 97 -13.54 -24.64 -10.98
N GLY A 98 -13.51 -23.30 -11.01
CA GLY A 98 -14.63 -22.48 -11.42
C GLY A 98 -15.00 -22.63 -12.90
N PRO A 99 -16.12 -22.01 -13.33
CA PRO A 99 -16.57 -22.07 -14.71
C PRO A 99 -15.76 -21.17 -15.63
N SER A 100 -15.79 -21.47 -16.94
CA SER A 100 -15.28 -20.60 -18.00
C SER A 100 -16.38 -19.71 -18.62
N THR A 101 -17.23 -19.12 -17.80
CA THR A 101 -18.36 -18.30 -18.27
C THR A 101 -18.05 -16.80 -18.14
N ASN A 102 -18.64 -15.99 -19.04
CA ASN A 102 -18.52 -14.53 -18.99
C ASN A 102 -19.48 -13.86 -17.99
N ALA A 103 -20.28 -14.64 -17.26
CA ALA A 103 -21.10 -14.14 -16.14
C ALA A 103 -20.20 -13.76 -14.95
N ASP A 104 -20.73 -13.60 -13.76
CA ASP A 104 -19.94 -13.28 -12.57
C ASP A 104 -18.80 -14.30 -12.41
N GLY A 105 -19.06 -15.55 -12.10
CA GLY A 105 -18.14 -16.69 -12.23
C GLY A 105 -16.77 -16.62 -11.55
N SER A 106 -16.47 -15.56 -10.83
CA SER A 106 -15.21 -15.40 -10.07
C SER A 106 -15.22 -16.25 -8.80
N PRO A 107 -14.07 -16.64 -8.25
CA PRO A 107 -14.02 -17.34 -6.97
C PRO A 107 -14.55 -16.48 -5.82
N TYR A 108 -14.28 -15.20 -5.83
CA TYR A 108 -14.64 -14.28 -4.76
C TYR A 108 -15.40 -13.05 -5.28
N ASP A 109 -16.25 -12.49 -4.42
CA ASP A 109 -16.92 -11.21 -4.65
C ASP A 109 -16.99 -10.41 -3.36
N MET A 110 -16.79 -9.13 -3.47
CA MET A 110 -17.18 -8.11 -2.50
C MET A 110 -18.46 -7.48 -3.04
N ASP A 111 -19.60 -8.12 -2.77
CA ASP A 111 -20.90 -7.69 -3.26
C ASP A 111 -21.34 -6.37 -2.61
N SER A 112 -22.53 -5.94 -2.78
CA SER A 112 -22.96 -4.60 -2.37
C SER A 112 -23.43 -4.49 -0.92
N ALA A 113 -23.37 -3.27 -0.39
CA ALA A 113 -23.80 -2.89 0.95
C ALA A 113 -23.00 -3.60 2.06
N LEU A 114 -21.68 -3.58 1.91
CA LEU A 114 -20.75 -4.06 2.91
C LEU A 114 -20.22 -2.90 3.76
N LYS A 115 -19.88 -3.19 5.02
CA LYS A 115 -19.25 -2.24 5.93
C LYS A 115 -18.23 -2.91 6.82
N ASN A 116 -16.97 -2.47 6.76
CA ASN A 116 -15.85 -3.05 7.50
C ASN A 116 -15.71 -4.56 7.27
N VAL A 117 -15.82 -5.02 6.03
CA VAL A 117 -15.65 -6.43 5.70
C VAL A 117 -14.19 -6.67 5.28
N VAL A 118 -13.60 -7.75 5.81
CA VAL A 118 -12.21 -8.13 5.54
C VAL A 118 -12.16 -9.45 4.80
N TYR A 119 -11.52 -9.44 3.63
CA TYR A 119 -11.11 -10.62 2.89
C TYR A 119 -9.60 -10.81 3.05
N GLN A 120 -9.16 -11.85 3.76
CA GLN A 120 -7.74 -12.05 4.01
C GLN A 120 -7.32 -13.51 3.99
N PHE A 121 -6.07 -13.77 3.62
CA PHE A 121 -5.44 -15.09 3.68
C PHE A 121 -6.19 -16.17 2.89
N ASN A 122 -6.95 -15.78 1.86
CA ASN A 122 -7.66 -16.72 1.00
C ASN A 122 -6.77 -17.10 -0.19
N TYR A 123 -7.02 -18.31 -0.72
CA TYR A 123 -6.33 -18.81 -1.89
C TYR A 123 -7.33 -19.19 -2.98
N SER A 124 -7.04 -18.79 -4.23
CA SER A 124 -7.82 -19.24 -5.39
C SER A 124 -6.92 -19.66 -6.53
N HIS A 125 -7.33 -20.67 -7.29
CA HIS A 125 -6.59 -21.16 -8.45
C HIS A 125 -7.50 -21.90 -9.45
N ASN A 126 -7.06 -21.97 -10.71
CA ASN A 126 -7.81 -22.64 -11.77
C ASN A 126 -9.24 -22.11 -11.96
N ASN A 127 -9.46 -20.81 -11.80
CA ASN A 127 -10.74 -20.18 -12.06
C ASN A 127 -10.66 -19.31 -13.33
N PRO A 128 -11.14 -19.78 -14.48
CA PRO A 128 -10.96 -19.10 -15.76
C PRO A 128 -11.65 -17.73 -15.87
N CYS A 129 -12.55 -17.39 -14.93
CA CYS A 129 -13.21 -16.08 -14.90
C CYS A 129 -12.41 -14.97 -14.18
N GLY A 130 -11.24 -15.30 -13.65
CA GLY A 130 -10.38 -14.35 -12.93
C GLY A 130 -10.57 -14.39 -11.43
N TRP A 131 -9.96 -13.42 -10.71
CA TRP A 131 -9.83 -13.49 -9.26
C TRP A 131 -11.06 -13.00 -8.51
N MET A 132 -11.43 -11.73 -8.68
CA MET A 132 -12.42 -11.11 -7.81
C MET A 132 -13.43 -10.25 -8.58
N LEU A 133 -14.67 -10.33 -8.14
CA LEU A 133 -15.71 -9.37 -8.47
C LEU A 133 -15.80 -8.36 -7.31
N TYR A 134 -15.89 -7.06 -7.63
CA TYR A 134 -16.08 -6.01 -6.65
C TYR A 134 -17.28 -5.13 -7.03
N MET A 135 -18.28 -5.08 -6.16
CA MET A 135 -19.50 -4.33 -6.41
C MET A 135 -19.59 -3.05 -5.56
N GLY A 136 -20.50 -2.19 -5.84
CA GLY A 136 -20.55 -0.87 -5.23
C GLY A 136 -21.37 -0.76 -3.94
N ARG A 137 -21.33 0.42 -3.32
CA ARG A 137 -21.99 0.78 -2.05
C ARG A 137 -21.36 0.19 -0.80
N ASN A 138 -20.07 -0.09 -0.88
CA ASN A 138 -19.31 -0.66 0.22
C ASN A 138 -18.61 0.44 1.02
N THR A 139 -18.31 0.16 2.28
CA THR A 139 -17.70 1.12 3.20
C THR A 139 -16.54 0.45 3.93
N ASN A 140 -15.32 0.96 3.73
CA ASN A 140 -14.11 0.54 4.44
C ASN A 140 -13.83 -0.96 4.32
N ASP A 141 -13.86 -1.48 3.09
CA ASP A 141 -13.53 -2.88 2.81
C ASP A 141 -12.03 -3.07 2.65
N ILE A 142 -11.54 -4.21 3.18
CA ILE A 142 -10.13 -4.56 3.15
C ILE A 142 -9.94 -5.92 2.49
N ILE A 143 -9.15 -5.96 1.42
CA ILE A 143 -8.77 -7.17 0.70
C ILE A 143 -7.26 -7.30 0.83
N ARG A 144 -6.78 -8.20 1.71
CA ARG A 144 -5.35 -8.27 2.03
C ARG A 144 -4.80 -9.68 2.14
N TYR A 145 -3.53 -9.83 1.81
CA TYR A 145 -2.79 -11.10 1.93
C TYR A 145 -3.52 -12.28 1.30
N ASN A 146 -4.17 -12.08 0.17
CA ASN A 146 -4.76 -13.18 -0.58
C ASN A 146 -3.81 -13.61 -1.71
N ILE A 147 -3.87 -14.89 -2.06
CA ILE A 147 -3.15 -15.44 -3.19
C ILE A 147 -4.16 -15.87 -4.25
N SER A 148 -3.97 -15.41 -5.49
CA SER A 148 -4.73 -15.83 -6.65
C SER A 148 -3.79 -16.35 -7.74
N ASP A 149 -4.03 -17.56 -8.23
CA ASP A 149 -3.41 -18.13 -9.43
C ASP A 149 -4.50 -18.59 -10.40
N ASP A 150 -5.30 -17.65 -10.84
CA ASP A 150 -6.55 -17.88 -11.57
C ASP A 150 -6.39 -17.57 -13.04
N GLY A 151 -5.54 -17.59 -13.79
CA GLY A 151 -5.35 -17.50 -15.25
C GLY A 151 -6.51 -16.93 -16.10
N GLY A 152 -7.42 -16.18 -15.49
CA GLY A 152 -8.69 -15.76 -16.08
C GLY A 152 -8.63 -14.51 -16.95
N ASP A 153 -9.78 -14.20 -17.57
CA ASP A 153 -9.94 -13.03 -18.45
C ASP A 153 -9.83 -11.69 -17.71
N PHE A 154 -10.02 -11.68 -16.38
CA PHE A 154 -10.01 -10.47 -15.56
C PHE A 154 -9.30 -10.69 -14.23
N ILE A 155 -8.47 -9.75 -13.83
CA ILE A 155 -7.89 -9.71 -12.49
C ILE A 155 -8.99 -9.34 -11.49
N ILE A 156 -9.60 -8.16 -11.67
CA ILE A 156 -10.73 -7.69 -10.87
C ILE A 156 -11.82 -7.16 -11.80
N LYS A 157 -13.05 -7.63 -11.58
CA LYS A 157 -14.23 -7.09 -12.25
C LYS A 157 -14.89 -6.05 -11.35
N TYR A 158 -14.97 -4.82 -11.80
CA TYR A 158 -15.65 -3.75 -11.09
C TYR A 158 -17.04 -3.50 -11.63
N PHE A 159 -18.04 -3.50 -10.73
CA PHE A 159 -19.42 -3.11 -11.02
C PHE A 159 -19.89 -2.05 -10.01
N LEU A 160 -19.34 -0.85 -10.10
CA LEU A 160 -19.69 0.22 -9.17
C LEU A 160 -20.90 0.99 -9.67
N THR A 161 -21.98 0.94 -8.94
CA THR A 161 -23.23 1.65 -9.26
C THR A 161 -23.52 2.87 -8.40
N ALA A 162 -22.82 3.10 -7.28
CA ALA A 162 -23.07 4.22 -6.40
C ALA A 162 -21.85 4.56 -5.51
N ASN A 163 -21.96 5.68 -4.77
CA ASN A 163 -20.93 6.19 -3.87
C ASN A 163 -20.53 5.15 -2.81
N ALA A 164 -19.36 4.57 -2.97
CA ALA A 164 -18.70 3.77 -1.95
C ALA A 164 -17.60 4.62 -1.29
N THR A 165 -17.26 4.33 -0.07
CA THR A 165 -16.10 4.88 0.62
C THR A 165 -14.88 3.97 0.41
N PRO A 166 -13.68 4.33 0.88
CA PRO A 166 -12.44 3.70 0.44
C PRO A 166 -12.47 2.16 0.49
N ALA A 167 -11.96 1.53 -0.56
CA ALA A 167 -11.60 0.13 -0.61
C ALA A 167 -10.08 -0.02 -0.65
N TYR A 168 -9.55 -1.01 0.05
CA TYR A 168 -8.12 -1.23 0.19
C TYR A 168 -7.73 -2.63 -0.28
N PHE A 169 -6.89 -2.71 -1.30
CA PHE A 169 -6.24 -3.93 -1.74
C PHE A 169 -4.77 -3.87 -1.29
N VAL A 170 -4.40 -4.72 -0.34
CA VAL A 170 -3.11 -4.59 0.35
C VAL A 170 -2.39 -5.93 0.42
N ASN A 171 -1.13 -5.97 0.02
CA ASN A 171 -0.29 -7.17 0.16
C ASN A 171 -0.88 -8.44 -0.46
N ASN A 172 -1.58 -8.37 -1.59
CA ASN A 172 -2.05 -9.56 -2.31
C ASN A 172 -1.03 -10.00 -3.37
N VAL A 173 -0.99 -11.30 -3.68
CA VAL A 173 -0.30 -11.84 -4.85
C VAL A 173 -1.33 -12.32 -5.85
N ILE A 174 -1.32 -11.74 -7.04
CA ILE A 174 -2.27 -12.00 -8.11
C ILE A 174 -1.49 -12.46 -9.33
N MET A 175 -1.53 -13.76 -9.61
CA MET A 175 -0.87 -14.39 -10.74
C MET A 175 -1.86 -14.71 -11.84
N TYR A 176 -1.46 -14.47 -13.06
CA TYR A 176 -2.29 -14.71 -14.23
C TYR A 176 -1.43 -15.03 -15.46
N ASP A 177 -2.05 -15.58 -16.48
CA ASP A 177 -1.38 -15.92 -17.73
C ASP A 177 -2.25 -15.47 -18.92
N GLY A 178 -1.80 -14.47 -19.64
CA GLY A 178 -2.42 -14.20 -20.91
C GLY A 178 -2.72 -12.78 -21.34
N ALA A 179 -3.12 -12.71 -22.61
CA ALA A 179 -3.35 -11.51 -23.40
C ALA A 179 -4.63 -10.75 -23.05
N ARG A 180 -5.53 -11.32 -22.27
CA ARG A 180 -6.87 -10.77 -22.05
C ARG A 180 -7.13 -10.30 -20.64
N THR A 181 -6.13 -10.36 -19.79
CA THR A 181 -6.28 -9.96 -18.40
C THR A 181 -6.49 -8.47 -18.32
N THR A 182 -7.70 -8.05 -18.03
CA THR A 182 -8.06 -6.66 -17.81
C THR A 182 -8.26 -6.40 -16.33
N PHE A 183 -7.79 -5.25 -15.90
CA PHE A 183 -7.96 -4.83 -14.52
C PHE A 183 -9.41 -4.38 -14.21
N MET A 184 -10.17 -3.95 -15.21
CA MET A 184 -11.53 -3.41 -15.05
C MET A 184 -12.44 -3.75 -16.20
N HIS A 185 -13.72 -3.95 -15.86
CA HIS A 185 -14.67 -4.41 -16.89
C HIS A 185 -15.81 -3.43 -17.22
N ARG A 186 -16.40 -2.65 -16.36
CA ARG A 186 -17.68 -2.04 -16.72
C ARG A 186 -17.90 -0.57 -16.42
N ASP A 187 -17.52 -0.08 -15.29
CA ASP A 187 -17.86 1.28 -14.87
C ASP A 187 -16.63 2.05 -14.38
N PRO A 188 -16.57 3.38 -14.60
CA PRO A 188 -15.50 4.18 -14.04
C PRO A 188 -15.54 4.11 -12.51
N PHE A 189 -14.36 4.07 -11.88
CA PHE A 189 -14.25 4.16 -10.43
C PHE A 189 -14.95 5.41 -9.92
N LYS A 190 -15.95 5.22 -9.09
CA LYS A 190 -16.72 6.30 -8.46
C LYS A 190 -16.34 6.51 -7.00
N SER A 191 -15.57 5.58 -6.43
CA SER A 191 -15.07 5.64 -5.06
C SER A 191 -13.56 5.57 -5.03
N GLN A 192 -12.97 6.12 -4.00
CA GLN A 192 -11.55 6.01 -3.76
C GLN A 192 -11.16 4.54 -3.53
N THR A 193 -10.19 4.05 -4.29
CA THR A 193 -9.66 2.69 -4.16
C THR A 193 -8.14 2.74 -4.10
N TYR A 194 -7.57 2.01 -3.17
CA TYR A 194 -6.13 1.99 -2.91
C TYR A 194 -5.57 0.61 -3.17
N PHE A 195 -4.45 0.57 -3.88
CA PHE A 195 -3.65 -0.63 -4.12
C PHE A 195 -2.26 -0.41 -3.54
N TYR A 196 -1.96 -1.07 -2.43
CA TYR A 196 -0.69 -0.95 -1.72
C TYR A 196 0.00 -2.31 -1.60
N ASN A 197 1.29 -2.38 -1.90
CA ASN A 197 2.12 -3.56 -1.68
C ASN A 197 1.62 -4.83 -2.37
N ASN A 198 0.87 -4.75 -3.48
CA ASN A 198 0.40 -5.95 -4.19
C ASN A 198 1.41 -6.41 -5.23
N VAL A 199 1.40 -7.70 -5.54
CA VAL A 199 2.14 -8.30 -6.65
C VAL A 199 1.17 -8.64 -7.77
N PHE A 200 1.31 -8.00 -8.92
CA PHE A 200 0.66 -8.35 -10.17
C PHE A 200 1.66 -9.12 -11.03
N TYR A 201 1.48 -10.43 -11.15
CA TYR A 201 2.44 -11.32 -11.77
C TYR A 201 1.87 -11.94 -13.07
N ASN A 202 2.29 -11.43 -14.22
CA ASN A 202 1.95 -12.05 -15.51
C ASN A 202 2.97 -13.13 -15.87
N LYS A 203 2.50 -14.38 -15.90
CA LYS A 203 3.32 -15.56 -16.26
C LYS A 203 3.62 -15.65 -17.75
N SER A 204 2.89 -14.94 -18.60
CA SER A 204 3.03 -15.03 -20.05
C SER A 204 4.36 -14.46 -20.55
N THR A 205 5.09 -15.26 -21.28
CA THR A 205 6.34 -14.84 -21.94
C THR A 205 6.14 -14.18 -23.30
N THR A 206 4.89 -14.12 -23.79
CA THR A 206 4.57 -13.64 -25.14
C THR A 206 3.56 -12.49 -25.18
N THR A 207 2.86 -12.26 -24.07
CA THR A 207 1.79 -11.26 -24.02
C THR A 207 1.90 -10.45 -22.74
N THR A 208 1.60 -9.17 -22.83
CA THR A 208 1.61 -8.22 -21.72
C THR A 208 0.20 -8.00 -21.16
N THR A 209 0.12 -7.58 -19.94
CA THR A 209 -1.13 -7.26 -19.24
C THR A 209 -1.87 -6.12 -19.93
N THR A 210 -3.17 -6.26 -20.13
CA THR A 210 -4.04 -5.18 -20.58
C THR A 210 -4.69 -4.50 -19.39
N TRP A 211 -4.14 -3.36 -18.98
CA TRP A 211 -4.56 -2.65 -17.77
C TRP A 211 -5.91 -1.94 -17.86
N HIS A 212 -6.46 -1.78 -19.07
CA HIS A 212 -7.81 -1.24 -19.27
C HIS A 212 -8.38 -1.61 -20.63
N ASP A 213 -9.67 -1.69 -20.73
CA ASP A 213 -10.36 -1.73 -22.03
C ASP A 213 -10.33 -0.33 -22.66
N THR A 214 -9.49 -0.17 -23.67
CA THR A 214 -9.17 1.11 -24.33
C THR A 214 -10.37 1.82 -24.93
N LYS A 215 -11.53 1.20 -25.06
CA LYS A 215 -12.66 1.76 -25.80
C LYS A 215 -13.76 2.38 -24.95
N ARG A 216 -13.84 2.13 -23.65
CA ARG A 216 -14.98 2.54 -22.83
C ARG A 216 -14.71 3.38 -21.60
N TYR A 217 -13.53 3.29 -20.94
CA TYR A 217 -13.44 3.63 -19.51
C TYR A 217 -12.26 4.50 -19.08
N LEU A 218 -11.52 5.09 -19.98
CA LEU A 218 -10.38 5.99 -19.69
C LEU A 218 -10.74 7.30 -18.98
N GLY A 219 -11.99 7.50 -18.60
CA GLY A 219 -12.45 8.82 -18.18
C GLY A 219 -11.99 9.28 -16.79
N ASN A 220 -11.70 8.40 -15.83
CA ASN A 220 -11.37 8.85 -14.47
C ASN A 220 -10.69 7.76 -13.62
N LEU A 221 -9.39 7.54 -13.81
CA LEU A 221 -8.55 6.90 -12.79
C LEU A 221 -8.27 7.81 -11.58
N GLY A 222 -8.81 9.03 -11.56
CA GLY A 222 -8.58 10.01 -10.49
C GLY A 222 -9.06 9.61 -9.10
N SER A 223 -9.74 8.46 -8.97
CA SER A 223 -10.15 7.88 -7.68
C SER A 223 -9.41 6.58 -7.33
N VAL A 224 -8.36 6.20 -8.08
CA VAL A 224 -7.56 5.00 -7.79
C VAL A 224 -6.13 5.40 -7.55
N THR A 225 -5.57 4.91 -6.45
CA THR A 225 -4.16 5.15 -6.08
C THR A 225 -3.42 3.82 -6.07
N PHE A 226 -2.29 3.78 -6.76
CA PHE A 226 -1.33 2.69 -6.68
C PHE A 226 -0.05 3.20 -6.03
N SER A 227 0.48 2.47 -5.07
CA SER A 227 1.75 2.80 -4.43
C SER A 227 2.44 1.56 -3.89
N HIS A 228 3.74 1.42 -4.16
CA HIS A 228 4.58 0.31 -3.72
C HIS A 228 4.06 -1.06 -4.19
N ASN A 229 3.58 -1.17 -5.43
CA ASN A 229 3.19 -2.46 -6.00
C ASN A 229 4.29 -3.03 -6.87
N CYS A 230 4.29 -4.36 -7.01
CA CYS A 230 5.09 -5.03 -8.01
C CYS A 230 4.25 -5.32 -9.26
N PHE A 231 4.72 -4.87 -10.44
CA PHE A 231 4.13 -5.17 -11.74
C PHE A 231 5.13 -5.99 -12.55
N TYR A 232 5.07 -7.31 -12.43
CA TYR A 232 5.99 -8.21 -13.12
C TYR A 232 5.39 -8.79 -14.40
N GLU A 233 6.11 -8.60 -15.50
CA GLU A 233 5.78 -9.15 -16.82
C GLU A 233 6.86 -10.15 -17.24
N ALA A 234 6.56 -11.45 -17.29
CA ALA A 234 7.53 -12.46 -17.70
C ALA A 234 8.00 -12.30 -19.16
N SER A 235 7.24 -11.56 -19.99
CA SER A 235 7.64 -11.16 -21.34
C SER A 235 8.73 -10.08 -21.36
N GLY A 236 8.95 -9.37 -20.25
CA GLY A 236 9.80 -8.20 -20.15
C GLY A 236 9.24 -6.95 -20.86
N ILE A 237 7.97 -6.99 -21.31
CA ILE A 237 7.33 -5.89 -22.03
C ILE A 237 6.20 -5.35 -21.18
N HIS A 238 6.32 -4.10 -20.72
CA HIS A 238 5.29 -3.41 -19.95
C HIS A 238 4.30 -2.66 -20.86
N SER A 239 3.05 -2.64 -20.44
CA SER A 239 2.00 -1.90 -21.15
C SER A 239 2.19 -0.39 -20.94
N GLN A 240 2.04 0.40 -22.00
CA GLN A 240 1.99 1.87 -21.87
C GLN A 240 0.81 2.37 -21.01
N TYR A 241 -0.11 1.49 -20.65
CA TYR A 241 -1.29 1.76 -19.84
C TYR A 241 -1.20 1.15 -18.43
N GLU A 242 -0.02 0.65 -18.06
CA GLU A 242 0.25 0.22 -16.69
C GLU A 242 -0.02 1.39 -15.71
N PRO A 243 -0.63 1.13 -14.56
CA PRO A 243 -0.93 2.18 -13.59
C PRO A 243 0.31 2.98 -13.18
N SER A 244 0.14 4.27 -12.96
CA SER A 244 1.19 5.11 -12.39
C SER A 244 1.36 4.71 -10.92
N ASP A 245 2.58 4.34 -10.57
CA ASP A 245 3.02 4.03 -9.22
C ASP A 245 4.50 4.43 -9.16
N ASP A 246 4.77 5.49 -8.42
CA ASP A 246 6.11 6.10 -8.37
C ASP A 246 7.12 5.22 -7.62
N TYR A 247 6.64 4.24 -6.86
CA TYR A 247 7.43 3.33 -6.03
C TYR A 247 7.34 1.87 -6.49
N LYS A 248 6.90 1.63 -7.71
CA LYS A 248 6.71 0.27 -8.22
C LYS A 248 7.99 -0.49 -8.40
N VAL A 249 7.94 -1.79 -8.15
CA VAL A 249 8.93 -2.79 -8.54
C VAL A 249 8.47 -3.46 -9.84
N THR A 250 9.39 -3.63 -10.80
CA THR A 250 9.09 -4.32 -12.08
C THR A 250 9.98 -5.53 -12.32
N GLU A 251 10.96 -5.74 -11.44
CA GLU A 251 11.85 -6.88 -11.43
C GLU A 251 11.11 -8.17 -11.05
N ASN A 252 11.74 -9.32 -11.33
CA ASN A 252 11.22 -10.61 -10.89
C ASN A 252 11.07 -10.61 -9.35
N PRO A 253 9.88 -10.89 -8.81
CA PRO A 253 9.64 -10.99 -7.37
C PRO A 253 10.55 -11.95 -6.62
N ASP A 254 11.23 -12.86 -7.31
CA ASP A 254 12.10 -13.88 -6.73
C ASP A 254 11.44 -14.65 -5.58
N MET A 255 10.25 -15.17 -5.86
CA MET A 255 9.54 -16.08 -4.97
C MET A 255 10.10 -17.51 -5.09
N VAL A 256 9.98 -18.31 -4.05
CA VAL A 256 10.55 -19.68 -3.96
C VAL A 256 10.13 -20.57 -5.11
N ASN A 257 8.85 -20.70 -5.37
CA ASN A 257 8.31 -21.50 -6.48
C ASN A 257 6.81 -21.20 -6.70
N PRO A 258 6.43 -20.02 -7.16
CA PRO A 258 5.04 -19.61 -7.26
C PRO A 258 4.30 -20.35 -8.38
N GLY A 259 2.98 -20.49 -8.24
CA GLY A 259 2.12 -21.10 -9.26
C GLY A 259 2.12 -22.62 -9.29
N GLN A 260 2.51 -23.27 -8.21
CA GLN A 260 2.36 -24.74 -8.09
C GLN A 260 0.91 -25.10 -7.81
N THR A 261 0.38 -26.03 -8.60
CA THR A 261 -0.97 -26.56 -8.36
C THR A 261 -0.97 -27.43 -7.10
N PRO A 262 -1.87 -27.17 -6.14
CA PRO A 262 -2.05 -28.01 -4.98
C PRO A 262 -2.37 -29.46 -5.37
N GLN A 263 -1.85 -30.41 -4.62
CA GLN A 263 -2.17 -31.82 -4.77
C GLN A 263 -3.23 -32.19 -3.74
N GLN A 264 -4.37 -32.69 -4.20
CA GLN A 264 -5.35 -33.30 -3.30
C GLN A 264 -4.77 -34.52 -2.62
N ASN A 265 -4.94 -34.63 -1.30
CA ASN A 265 -4.71 -35.87 -0.59
C ASN A 265 -5.91 -36.82 -0.77
N SER A 266 -5.78 -38.07 -0.24
CA SER A 266 -6.83 -39.08 -0.33
C SER A 266 -8.17 -38.68 0.32
N ASP A 267 -8.19 -37.65 1.14
CA ASP A 267 -9.36 -37.17 1.87
C ASP A 267 -10.01 -35.96 1.17
N GLY A 268 -9.49 -35.55 0.00
CA GLY A 268 -9.95 -34.38 -0.74
C GLY A 268 -9.48 -33.04 -0.14
N ILE A 269 -8.72 -33.06 0.94
CA ILE A 269 -8.15 -31.90 1.57
C ILE A 269 -6.82 -31.62 0.90
N LEU A 270 -6.61 -30.40 0.45
CA LEU A 270 -5.35 -30.00 -0.16
C LEU A 270 -4.21 -30.03 0.87
N SER A 271 -3.09 -30.63 0.49
CA SER A 271 -1.87 -30.60 1.30
C SER A 271 -1.27 -29.20 1.23
N GLY A 272 -1.82 -28.29 2.05
CA GLY A 272 -1.69 -26.84 1.84
C GLY A 272 -0.31 -26.26 2.04
N ALA A 273 0.45 -26.69 3.03
CA ALA A 273 1.63 -25.95 3.48
C ALA A 273 2.73 -25.81 2.40
N THR A 274 2.99 -26.85 1.61
CA THR A 274 4.09 -26.82 0.62
C THR A 274 3.79 -26.01 -0.63
N VAL A 275 2.52 -25.84 -0.98
CA VAL A 275 2.11 -25.07 -2.16
C VAL A 275 2.20 -23.58 -1.86
N TRP A 276 1.72 -23.18 -0.72
CA TRP A 276 1.78 -21.77 -0.30
C TRP A 276 3.22 -21.31 -0.03
N ASP A 277 4.10 -22.18 0.44
CA ASP A 277 5.53 -21.88 0.59
C ASP A 277 6.19 -21.43 -0.71
N GLY A 278 5.61 -21.78 -1.86
CA GLY A 278 6.06 -21.29 -3.16
C GLY A 278 5.96 -19.77 -3.35
N TYR A 279 5.10 -19.10 -2.63
CA TYR A 279 4.89 -17.66 -2.69
C TYR A 279 5.74 -16.88 -1.67
N LYS A 280 6.56 -17.55 -0.86
CA LYS A 280 7.53 -16.91 0.01
C LYS A 280 8.64 -16.27 -0.79
N LEU A 281 9.15 -15.16 -0.31
CA LEU A 281 10.28 -14.45 -0.91
C LEU A 281 11.60 -15.19 -0.61
N ASN A 282 12.48 -15.26 -1.61
CA ASN A 282 13.88 -15.60 -1.39
C ASN A 282 14.65 -14.41 -0.81
N ALA A 283 15.76 -14.64 -0.16
CA ALA A 283 16.61 -13.60 0.45
C ALA A 283 17.13 -12.52 -0.52
N SER A 284 17.09 -12.78 -1.82
CA SER A 284 17.47 -11.86 -2.89
C SER A 284 16.28 -11.12 -3.53
N SER A 285 15.08 -11.29 -3.00
CA SER A 285 13.89 -10.68 -3.58
C SER A 285 13.96 -9.14 -3.53
N PRO A 286 13.66 -8.46 -4.65
CA PRO A 286 13.56 -7.00 -4.66
C PRO A 286 12.31 -6.48 -3.94
N LEU A 287 11.44 -7.36 -3.44
CA LEU A 287 10.23 -7.01 -2.72
C LEU A 287 10.44 -6.84 -1.21
N ILE A 288 11.61 -7.28 -0.70
CA ILE A 288 11.96 -7.16 0.70
C ILE A 288 12.23 -5.69 1.03
N ASP A 289 11.62 -5.20 2.11
CA ASP A 289 11.72 -3.79 2.56
C ASP A 289 11.25 -2.76 1.49
N ALA A 290 10.48 -3.19 0.48
CA ALA A 290 10.09 -2.35 -0.65
C ALA A 290 8.64 -1.82 -0.57
N GLY A 291 7.90 -2.20 0.44
CA GLY A 291 6.51 -1.79 0.64
C GLY A 291 6.35 -0.52 1.48
N ILE A 292 5.10 -0.13 1.67
CA ILE A 292 4.73 0.98 2.55
C ILE A 292 3.81 0.48 3.67
N TYR A 293 4.03 0.99 4.88
CA TYR A 293 3.10 0.73 5.98
C TYR A 293 1.76 1.43 5.75
N VAL A 294 0.68 0.67 5.85
CA VAL A 294 -0.69 1.20 5.87
C VAL A 294 -1.50 0.51 6.98
N PRO A 295 -2.40 1.24 7.68
CA PRO A 295 -3.15 0.68 8.82
C PRO A 295 -3.97 -0.57 8.46
N GLN A 296 -4.36 -0.72 7.20
CA GLN A 296 -5.16 -1.84 6.71
C GLN A 296 -4.37 -3.15 6.54
N MET A 297 -3.05 -3.15 6.73
CA MET A 297 -2.21 -4.36 6.65
C MET A 297 -2.54 -5.38 7.74
N GLY A 298 -2.99 -4.93 8.92
CA GLY A 298 -3.12 -5.81 10.07
C GLY A 298 -1.77 -6.07 10.75
N THR A 299 -1.62 -7.22 11.40
CA THR A 299 -0.45 -7.53 12.24
C THR A 299 0.39 -8.70 11.76
N THR A 300 -0.15 -9.53 10.86
CA THR A 300 0.55 -10.72 10.35
C THR A 300 0.39 -10.86 8.83
N ASP A 301 1.36 -11.49 8.20
CA ASP A 301 1.33 -11.91 6.81
C ASP A 301 0.45 -13.17 6.60
N PHE A 302 0.43 -13.69 5.35
CA PHE A 302 -0.30 -14.92 5.00
C PHE A 302 0.13 -16.15 5.81
N TYR A 303 1.37 -16.20 6.25
CA TYR A 303 1.97 -17.33 6.97
C TYR A 303 1.88 -17.19 8.49
N GLY A 304 1.28 -16.11 8.97
CA GLY A 304 1.21 -15.79 10.39
C GLY A 304 2.50 -15.17 10.94
N THR A 305 3.45 -14.80 10.07
CA THR A 305 4.62 -14.04 10.45
C THR A 305 4.20 -12.64 10.85
N GLN A 306 4.67 -12.18 11.99
CA GLN A 306 4.45 -10.79 12.38
C GLN A 306 5.10 -9.85 11.35
N LEU A 307 4.40 -8.80 11.00
CA LEU A 307 4.92 -7.74 10.14
C LEU A 307 5.98 -6.93 10.88
N TYR A 308 6.64 -6.01 10.22
CA TYR A 308 7.60 -5.07 10.82
C TYR A 308 9.01 -5.62 11.04
N TRP A 309 9.44 -6.55 10.22
CA TRP A 309 10.84 -6.90 10.09
C TRP A 309 11.55 -5.94 9.14
N GLY A 310 12.82 -5.61 9.41
CA GLY A 310 13.62 -4.75 8.53
C GLY A 310 13.23 -3.27 8.57
N ASN A 311 13.35 -2.58 7.45
CA ASN A 311 13.18 -1.13 7.33
C ASN A 311 11.79 -0.70 6.84
N ALA A 312 11.10 -1.58 6.12
CA ALA A 312 9.75 -1.37 5.60
C ALA A 312 9.04 -2.72 5.48
N PRO A 313 7.69 -2.76 5.35
CA PRO A 313 7.01 -4.00 5.04
C PRO A 313 7.40 -4.52 3.66
N ASP A 314 7.28 -5.82 3.47
CA ASP A 314 7.51 -6.45 2.18
C ASP A 314 6.31 -6.26 1.24
N ILE A 315 6.57 -6.27 -0.05
CA ILE A 315 5.51 -6.30 -1.06
C ILE A 315 5.03 -7.74 -1.24
N GLY A 316 3.72 -7.97 -1.21
CA GLY A 316 3.12 -9.29 -1.39
C GLY A 316 2.70 -9.94 -0.07
N VAL A 317 2.58 -11.28 -0.08
CA VAL A 317 1.93 -12.05 0.99
C VAL A 317 2.89 -12.56 2.07
N HIS A 318 4.17 -12.34 1.94
CA HIS A 318 5.21 -12.86 2.84
C HIS A 318 6.07 -11.73 3.39
N GLU A 319 6.23 -11.70 4.68
CA GLU A 319 7.17 -10.83 5.39
C GLU A 319 8.46 -11.61 5.67
N TYR A 320 9.54 -11.24 5.01
CA TYR A 320 10.84 -11.89 5.15
C TYR A 320 11.53 -11.45 6.43
N GLN A 321 11.80 -12.38 7.33
CA GLN A 321 12.37 -12.09 8.64
C GLN A 321 13.86 -11.76 8.55
N GLN A 322 14.17 -10.48 8.33
CA GLN A 322 15.54 -9.96 8.39
C GLN A 322 15.60 -8.64 9.16
N GLY A 323 16.78 -8.29 9.66
CA GLY A 323 16.96 -7.04 10.40
C GLY A 323 16.37 -7.09 11.82
N GLU A 324 15.97 -5.93 12.34
CA GLU A 324 15.34 -5.79 13.64
C GLU A 324 13.82 -5.94 13.51
N TYR A 325 13.23 -6.65 14.47
CA TYR A 325 11.78 -6.69 14.60
C TYR A 325 11.28 -5.37 15.22
N ASN A 326 10.39 -4.68 14.54
CA ASN A 326 9.77 -3.45 14.99
C ASN A 326 8.38 -3.78 15.54
N ASP A 327 8.23 -3.86 16.85
CA ASP A 327 6.98 -4.25 17.51
C ASP A 327 5.83 -3.28 17.14
N PRO A 328 4.72 -3.76 16.57
CA PRO A 328 3.55 -2.94 16.29
C PRO A 328 2.66 -2.69 17.52
N ALA A 329 3.08 -3.14 18.70
CA ALA A 329 2.29 -2.95 19.90
C ALA A 329 2.02 -1.46 20.15
N ASN A 330 0.80 -1.14 20.51
CA ASN A 330 0.46 0.17 21.05
C ASN A 330 1.07 0.29 22.45
N PHE A 331 2.21 0.98 22.56
CA PHE A 331 2.91 1.14 23.84
C PHE A 331 2.12 1.94 24.87
N ALA A 332 1.12 2.72 24.45
CA ALA A 332 0.25 3.46 25.36
C ALA A 332 -0.88 2.59 25.94
N LEU A 333 -1.22 1.46 25.31
CA LEU A 333 -2.37 0.64 25.70
C LEU A 333 -2.31 0.20 27.17
N GLY A 334 -3.34 0.60 27.93
CA GLY A 334 -3.47 0.27 29.36
C GLY A 334 -2.42 0.89 30.27
N LYS A 335 -1.68 1.89 29.81
CA LYS A 335 -0.66 2.60 30.60
C LYS A 335 -1.29 3.65 31.52
N THR A 336 -0.53 4.04 32.52
CA THR A 336 -0.93 5.11 33.43
C THR A 336 -0.82 6.46 32.73
N VAL A 337 -1.89 7.24 32.79
CA VAL A 337 -1.90 8.60 32.21
C VAL A 337 -2.30 9.61 33.28
N THR A 338 -1.57 10.73 33.31
CA THR A 338 -1.88 11.87 34.17
C THR A 338 -2.16 13.11 33.33
N SER A 339 -2.97 14.02 33.84
CA SER A 339 -3.26 15.30 33.20
C SER A 339 -3.42 16.42 34.22
N ASN A 340 -3.23 17.67 33.79
CA ASN A 340 -3.50 18.83 34.68
C ASN A 340 -4.99 19.19 34.75
N THR A 341 -5.83 18.64 33.86
CA THR A 341 -7.28 18.86 33.86
C THR A 341 -8.00 17.64 33.34
N SER A 342 -9.09 17.24 33.99
CA SER A 342 -9.91 16.10 33.59
C SER A 342 -11.31 16.21 34.15
N HIS A 343 -12.31 15.84 33.35
CA HIS A 343 -13.68 15.67 33.81
C HIS A 343 -13.78 14.44 34.74
N GLU A 344 -14.62 14.52 35.78
CA GLU A 344 -14.68 13.49 36.85
C GLU A 344 -14.96 12.05 36.34
N SER A 345 -15.70 11.90 35.25
CA SER A 345 -16.06 10.59 34.67
C SER A 345 -15.37 10.26 33.35
N LEU A 346 -14.54 11.15 32.82
CA LEU A 346 -13.84 11.01 31.53
C LEU A 346 -12.35 11.20 31.77
N THR A 347 -11.79 10.27 32.51
CA THR A 347 -10.41 10.27 33.03
C THR A 347 -9.36 9.95 31.95
N PRO A 348 -8.09 10.34 32.14
CA PRO A 348 -7.06 10.16 31.11
C PRO A 348 -6.80 8.71 30.68
N ASP A 349 -6.98 7.75 31.58
CA ASP A 349 -6.82 6.32 31.31
C ASP A 349 -7.78 5.79 30.23
N LEU A 350 -8.92 6.44 30.04
CA LEU A 350 -9.90 6.07 29.02
C LEU A 350 -9.46 6.40 27.58
N MET A 351 -8.41 7.17 27.39
CA MET A 351 -7.87 7.45 26.05
C MET A 351 -6.75 6.49 25.62
N VAL A 352 -6.41 5.52 26.47
CA VAL A 352 -5.39 4.49 26.19
C VAL A 352 -5.91 3.08 26.50
N ASP A 353 -7.23 2.87 26.50
CA ASP A 353 -7.85 1.60 26.86
C ASP A 353 -8.18 0.72 25.64
N GLY A 354 -7.95 1.21 24.42
CA GLY A 354 -8.23 0.51 23.17
C GLY A 354 -9.71 0.52 22.77
N ILE A 355 -10.55 1.34 23.42
CA ILE A 355 -12.00 1.38 23.18
C ILE A 355 -12.40 2.67 22.46
N TYR A 356 -12.65 2.59 21.15
CA TYR A 356 -13.08 3.70 20.31
C TYR A 356 -14.56 4.02 20.52
N SER A 357 -14.88 4.70 21.63
CA SER A 357 -16.27 5.07 21.91
C SER A 357 -16.37 6.42 22.64
N GLN A 358 -17.54 7.08 22.51
CA GLN A 358 -17.82 8.32 23.22
C GLN A 358 -17.85 8.16 24.74
N SER A 359 -18.14 6.98 25.26
CA SER A 359 -18.16 6.69 26.70
C SER A 359 -16.77 6.34 27.22
N SER A 360 -15.83 5.98 26.35
CA SER A 360 -14.45 5.74 26.68
C SER A 360 -13.56 6.78 26.02
N ARG A 361 -13.30 7.86 26.72
CA ARG A 361 -12.47 8.96 26.26
C ARG A 361 -11.99 9.82 27.42
N TRP A 362 -10.92 10.54 27.24
CA TRP A 362 -10.59 11.66 28.10
C TRP A 362 -11.30 12.93 27.63
N ALA A 363 -11.71 13.77 28.60
CA ALA A 363 -12.14 15.14 28.34
C ALA A 363 -11.59 16.08 29.41
N ALA A 364 -11.13 17.25 28.99
CA ALA A 364 -10.69 18.29 29.90
C ALA A 364 -11.87 18.86 30.70
N ALA A 365 -11.65 19.25 31.96
CA ALA A 365 -12.65 19.92 32.77
C ALA A 365 -12.76 21.43 32.44
N ASN A 366 -11.76 21.99 31.75
CA ASN A 366 -11.72 23.39 31.33
C ASN A 366 -10.80 23.54 30.11
N SER A 367 -10.69 24.75 29.58
CA SER A 367 -9.88 25.11 28.41
C SER A 367 -8.64 25.94 28.77
N ASP A 368 -8.18 25.91 30.03
CA ASP A 368 -7.06 26.70 30.49
C ASP A 368 -5.72 26.13 29.95
N LEU A 369 -5.10 26.85 29.04
CA LEU A 369 -3.83 26.45 28.39
C LEU A 369 -2.59 26.84 29.22
N PRO A 370 -1.50 26.04 29.15
CA PRO A 370 -1.40 24.77 28.42
C PRO A 370 -2.11 23.61 29.14
N ILE A 371 -2.74 22.75 28.35
CA ILE A 371 -3.28 21.47 28.84
C ILE A 371 -2.28 20.38 28.49
N TRP A 372 -1.93 19.53 29.45
CA TRP A 372 -1.02 18.42 29.19
C TRP A 372 -1.59 17.08 29.65
N LEU A 373 -1.18 16.06 28.92
CA LEU A 373 -1.43 14.63 29.14
C LEU A 373 -0.07 13.94 29.14
N ASP A 374 0.23 13.13 30.14
CA ASP A 374 1.52 12.48 30.33
C ASP A 374 1.32 10.97 30.50
N ILE A 375 1.82 10.19 29.53
CA ILE A 375 1.74 8.72 29.51
C ILE A 375 3.02 8.18 30.11
N ASP A 376 2.92 7.37 31.16
CA ASP A 376 4.03 6.65 31.78
C ASP A 376 4.11 5.22 31.20
N PHE A 377 5.15 4.92 30.43
CA PHE A 377 5.35 3.58 29.86
C PHE A 377 5.83 2.56 30.88
N GLY A 378 6.33 3.00 32.06
CA GLY A 378 6.86 2.16 33.11
C GLY A 378 8.31 1.71 32.91
N GLU A 379 8.84 1.89 31.72
CA GLU A 379 10.21 1.58 31.29
C GLU A 379 10.62 2.45 30.09
N ASP A 380 11.92 2.51 29.81
CA ASP A 380 12.41 3.20 28.62
C ASP A 380 11.91 2.48 27.36
N THR A 381 11.07 3.16 26.60
CA THR A 381 10.40 2.66 25.40
C THR A 381 10.86 3.47 24.18
N THR A 382 11.21 2.79 23.09
CA THR A 382 11.57 3.45 21.83
C THR A 382 10.34 3.56 20.94
N PHE A 383 10.01 4.76 20.47
CA PHE A 383 8.84 5.03 19.63
C PHE A 383 9.12 6.16 18.65
N ASN A 384 8.33 6.22 17.56
CA ASN A 384 8.47 7.24 16.53
C ASN A 384 7.14 7.59 15.84
N LYS A 385 6.02 7.06 16.34
CA LYS A 385 4.68 7.31 15.80
C LYS A 385 3.67 7.46 16.90
N VAL A 386 2.80 8.45 16.77
CA VAL A 386 1.60 8.68 17.59
C VAL A 386 0.38 8.69 16.69
N VAL A 387 -0.71 8.08 17.12
CA VAL A 387 -2.03 8.19 16.48
C VAL A 387 -3.00 8.82 17.47
N LEU A 388 -3.70 9.86 17.05
CA LEU A 388 -4.66 10.58 17.89
C LEU A 388 -6.05 10.56 17.26
N THR A 389 -7.05 10.23 18.06
CA THR A 389 -8.46 10.31 17.69
C THR A 389 -9.19 11.25 18.63
N GLU A 390 -9.62 12.42 18.11
CA GLU A 390 -10.49 13.34 18.86
C GLU A 390 -11.91 12.82 18.95
N ASN A 391 -12.64 13.25 19.98
CA ASN A 391 -14.06 12.98 20.09
C ASN A 391 -14.85 13.83 19.09
N ILE A 392 -15.19 13.24 17.95
CA ILE A 392 -16.00 13.85 16.90
C ILE A 392 -17.35 13.15 16.83
N VAL A 393 -18.42 13.94 16.82
CA VAL A 393 -19.78 13.44 16.78
C VAL A 393 -20.59 14.31 15.83
N SER A 394 -21.12 13.72 14.77
CA SER A 394 -21.88 14.44 13.76
C SER A 394 -22.98 15.33 14.39
N GLY A 395 -22.90 16.62 14.14
CA GLY A 395 -23.81 17.62 14.69
C GLY A 395 -23.61 17.98 16.18
N TRP A 396 -22.75 17.29 16.93
CA TRP A 396 -22.59 17.47 18.39
C TRP A 396 -21.18 17.82 18.83
N ALA A 397 -20.14 17.37 18.15
CA ALA A 397 -18.77 17.68 18.47
C ALA A 397 -17.91 17.73 17.20
N SER A 398 -17.13 18.80 17.03
CA SER A 398 -16.10 18.96 16.01
C SER A 398 -14.71 18.96 16.65
N PRO A 399 -13.60 18.86 15.87
CA PRO A 399 -12.24 18.94 16.38
C PRO A 399 -12.01 20.24 17.15
N ARG A 400 -11.41 20.17 18.33
CA ARG A 400 -11.17 21.32 19.21
C ARG A 400 -9.69 21.59 19.49
N ILE A 401 -8.81 20.62 19.27
CA ILE A 401 -7.36 20.83 19.37
C ILE A 401 -6.87 21.51 18.10
N ALA A 402 -6.18 22.64 18.24
CA ALA A 402 -5.62 23.41 17.14
C ALA A 402 -4.12 23.25 17.00
N SER A 403 -3.39 23.17 18.12
CA SER A 403 -1.96 22.86 18.10
C SER A 403 -1.51 22.17 19.38
N PHE A 404 -0.46 21.34 19.27
CA PHE A 404 0.16 20.66 20.39
C PHE A 404 1.65 20.40 20.16
N ASN A 405 2.37 20.12 21.26
CA ASN A 405 3.72 19.59 21.28
C ASN A 405 3.71 18.17 21.82
N LEU A 406 4.52 17.27 21.25
CA LEU A 406 4.91 16.02 21.88
C LEU A 406 6.26 16.25 22.55
N GLN A 407 6.40 15.78 23.80
CA GLN A 407 7.54 16.05 24.64
C GLN A 407 7.98 14.78 25.37
N ILE A 408 9.29 14.65 25.60
CA ILE A 408 9.89 13.59 26.43
C ILE A 408 10.62 14.21 27.63
N PRO A 409 10.73 13.49 28.77
CA PRO A 409 11.43 13.98 29.92
C PRO A 409 12.95 14.08 29.68
N THR A 410 13.55 15.09 30.28
CA THR A 410 15.01 15.29 30.36
C THR A 410 15.42 15.64 31.78
N SER A 411 16.73 15.76 32.04
CA SER A 411 17.22 16.22 33.35
C SER A 411 16.73 17.61 33.74
N ASP A 412 16.39 18.45 32.75
CA ASP A 412 16.05 19.87 32.95
C ASP A 412 14.55 20.16 32.71
N GLY A 413 13.72 19.12 32.61
CA GLY A 413 12.28 19.23 32.38
C GLY A 413 11.83 18.42 31.15
N TYR A 414 11.05 18.99 30.25
CA TYR A 414 10.56 18.33 29.04
C TYR A 414 11.18 18.95 27.80
N GLN A 415 11.57 18.09 26.85
CA GLN A 415 12.05 18.47 25.53
C GLN A 415 10.96 18.19 24.49
N THR A 416 10.64 19.16 23.65
CA THR A 416 9.75 18.96 22.49
C THR A 416 10.46 18.16 21.41
N ILE A 417 9.84 17.07 21.00
CA ILE A 417 10.29 16.18 19.90
C ILE A 417 9.48 16.37 18.63
N TYR A 418 8.24 16.86 18.75
CA TYR A 418 7.34 17.11 17.62
C TYR A 418 6.38 18.26 17.94
N THR A 419 6.09 19.09 16.95
CA THR A 419 5.09 20.16 17.04
C THR A 419 4.10 20.04 15.91
N TYR A 420 2.81 20.17 16.21
CA TYR A 420 1.74 20.16 15.24
C TYR A 420 0.86 21.39 15.35
N ASP A 421 0.47 21.94 14.19
CA ASP A 421 -0.50 23.01 14.04
C ASP A 421 -1.48 22.60 12.94
N GLY A 422 -2.74 22.42 13.29
CA GLY A 422 -3.78 21.96 12.37
C GLY A 422 -4.91 21.22 13.08
N GLU A 423 -5.74 20.56 12.30
CA GLU A 423 -6.88 19.76 12.77
C GLU A 423 -6.45 18.30 12.90
N ILE A 424 -6.72 17.69 14.04
CA ILE A 424 -6.42 16.28 14.27
C ILE A 424 -7.47 15.39 13.60
N GLY A 425 -8.73 15.51 14.01
CA GLY A 425 -9.81 14.70 13.45
C GLY A 425 -9.85 13.27 14.01
N GLU A 426 -10.29 12.33 13.18
CA GLU A 426 -10.40 10.91 13.52
C GLU A 426 -9.16 10.14 13.04
N GLY A 427 -8.39 9.56 13.97
CA GLY A 427 -7.29 8.64 13.67
C GLY A 427 -6.13 9.24 12.88
N LYS A 428 -5.60 10.39 13.29
CA LYS A 428 -4.49 11.05 12.60
C LYS A 428 -3.14 10.58 13.10
N ASP A 429 -2.28 10.26 12.14
CA ASP A 429 -0.91 9.80 12.34
C ASP A 429 0.07 10.97 12.44
N PHE A 430 1.02 10.84 13.37
CA PHE A 430 2.15 11.76 13.54
C PHE A 430 3.42 10.95 13.66
N THR A 431 4.32 11.05 12.67
CA THR A 431 5.61 10.36 12.65
C THR A 431 6.75 11.33 12.85
N PHE A 432 7.78 10.90 13.56
CA PHE A 432 8.97 11.67 13.90
C PHE A 432 10.20 10.76 14.05
N ASP A 433 11.39 11.32 14.20
CA ASP A 433 12.60 10.54 14.44
C ASP A 433 12.46 9.71 15.72
N ALA A 434 12.92 8.46 15.69
CA ALA A 434 12.79 7.56 16.83
C ALA A 434 13.47 8.13 18.09
N VAL A 435 12.75 8.10 19.19
CA VAL A 435 13.21 8.55 20.51
C VAL A 435 13.00 7.44 21.53
N THR A 436 13.84 7.39 22.57
CA THR A 436 13.69 6.47 23.69
C THR A 436 13.43 7.27 24.96
N ALA A 437 12.32 7.00 25.64
CA ALA A 437 11.94 7.66 26.89
C ALA A 437 10.98 6.80 27.72
N SER A 438 10.94 7.06 29.02
CA SER A 438 10.00 6.41 29.95
C SER A 438 8.61 7.04 29.96
N HIS A 439 8.47 8.27 29.43
CA HIS A 439 7.22 9.01 29.35
C HIS A 439 7.08 9.71 28.01
N LEU A 440 5.82 9.91 27.60
CA LEU A 440 5.45 10.79 26.49
C LEU A 440 4.39 11.79 26.97
N ARG A 441 4.68 13.07 26.84
CA ARG A 441 3.73 14.13 27.13
C ARG A 441 3.20 14.76 25.86
N MET A 442 1.88 14.92 25.79
CA MET A 442 1.23 15.84 24.86
C MET A 442 0.90 17.14 25.57
N GLU A 443 1.40 18.25 25.09
CA GLU A 443 1.08 19.58 25.59
C GLU A 443 0.23 20.31 24.55
N ILE A 444 -1.06 20.50 24.81
CA ILE A 444 -1.98 21.25 23.95
C ILE A 444 -1.72 22.75 24.18
N THR A 445 -1.36 23.43 23.10
CA THR A 445 -0.93 24.83 23.14
C THR A 445 -1.98 25.78 22.55
N SER A 446 -2.92 25.28 21.76
CA SER A 446 -4.00 26.08 21.17
C SER A 446 -5.26 25.26 20.97
N LEU A 447 -6.41 25.90 21.14
CA LEU A 447 -7.74 25.32 20.97
C LEU A 447 -8.56 26.11 19.96
N ARG A 448 -9.55 25.46 19.37
CA ARG A 448 -10.57 26.07 18.51
C ARG A 448 -11.97 25.82 19.09
N ALA A 449 -12.92 26.66 18.72
CA ALA A 449 -14.31 26.50 19.12
C ALA A 449 -14.96 25.37 18.35
N ASP A 450 -15.81 24.59 19.02
CA ASP A 450 -16.69 23.60 18.41
C ASP A 450 -17.64 24.27 17.41
N THR A 451 -17.57 23.85 16.15
CA THR A 451 -18.36 24.38 15.04
C THR A 451 -19.59 23.54 14.73
N SER A 452 -19.82 22.44 15.46
CA SER A 452 -20.98 21.59 15.28
C SER A 452 -22.29 22.27 15.67
N THR A 453 -23.40 21.82 15.12
CA THR A 453 -24.74 22.43 15.31
C THR A 453 -25.14 22.54 16.79
N HIS A 454 -24.75 21.59 17.62
CA HIS A 454 -25.04 21.50 19.04
C HIS A 454 -23.88 21.76 19.97
N GLY A 455 -22.66 21.94 19.45
CA GLY A 455 -21.42 22.15 20.22
C GLY A 455 -21.35 23.48 20.96
N ARG A 456 -22.20 24.45 20.61
CA ARG A 456 -22.36 25.76 21.28
C ARG A 456 -21.05 26.56 21.44
N GLY A 457 -20.04 26.30 20.60
CA GLY A 457 -18.73 26.95 20.68
C GLY A 457 -17.87 26.52 21.88
N ALA A 458 -18.11 25.34 22.45
CA ALA A 458 -17.26 24.73 23.48
C ALA A 458 -15.81 24.62 22.99
N THR A 459 -14.86 24.77 23.89
CA THR A 459 -13.41 24.72 23.57
C THR A 459 -12.66 23.63 24.36
N ASP A 460 -13.32 22.94 25.30
CA ASP A 460 -12.70 21.88 26.09
C ASP A 460 -12.33 20.68 25.19
N PRO A 461 -11.04 20.31 25.12
CA PRO A 461 -10.60 19.23 24.26
C PRO A 461 -10.99 17.85 24.80
N SER A 462 -11.15 16.89 23.90
CA SER A 462 -11.48 15.52 24.26
C SER A 462 -10.88 14.53 23.26
N ILE A 463 -10.17 13.51 23.79
CA ILE A 463 -9.47 12.48 23.02
C ILE A 463 -10.13 11.13 23.30
N VAL A 464 -10.53 10.44 22.26
CA VAL A 464 -11.09 9.07 22.33
C VAL A 464 -9.97 8.07 22.48
N GLU A 465 -8.90 8.19 21.66
CA GLU A 465 -7.78 7.27 21.74
C GLU A 465 -6.46 7.98 21.45
N PHE A 466 -5.42 7.61 22.20
CA PHE A 466 -4.04 8.04 22.03
C PHE A 466 -3.15 6.80 21.97
N GLU A 467 -2.56 6.54 20.81
CA GLU A 467 -1.77 5.36 20.56
C GLU A 467 -0.33 5.74 20.28
N VAL A 468 0.62 4.90 20.69
CA VAL A 468 2.07 5.12 20.52
C VAL A 468 2.71 3.86 19.96
N TYR A 469 3.51 4.02 18.90
CA TYR A 469 4.11 2.91 18.16
C TYR A 469 5.58 3.14 17.83
N LYS A 470 6.32 2.05 17.65
CA LYS A 470 7.55 2.02 16.87
C LYS A 470 7.21 1.44 15.49
N VAL A 471 7.28 2.26 14.47
CA VAL A 471 7.10 1.82 13.10
C VAL A 471 8.41 1.97 12.33
N PRO A 472 8.66 1.16 11.31
CA PRO A 472 9.75 1.41 10.38
C PRO A 472 9.63 2.84 9.87
N VAL A 473 10.72 3.58 9.89
CA VAL A 473 10.73 4.93 9.32
C VAL A 473 10.79 4.76 7.81
N VAL A 474 9.64 4.76 7.16
CA VAL A 474 9.59 5.00 5.71
C VAL A 474 9.99 6.45 5.51
N ARG A 475 11.27 6.68 5.34
CA ARG A 475 11.74 7.96 4.81
C ARG A 475 11.34 7.93 3.34
N GLU A 476 10.47 8.87 2.93
CA GLU A 476 10.39 9.22 1.51
C GLU A 476 11.82 9.37 1.00
N PRO A 477 12.22 8.64 -0.04
CA PRO A 477 13.58 8.68 -0.51
C PRO A 477 13.93 10.12 -0.86
N GLN A 478 14.74 10.78 -0.04
CA GLN A 478 15.19 12.13 -0.33
C GLN A 478 16.21 12.09 -1.46
N ASN A 479 16.00 12.89 -2.50
CA ASN A 479 17.02 13.11 -3.50
C ASN A 479 18.25 13.75 -2.84
N LEU A 480 19.28 12.94 -2.59
CA LEU A 480 20.51 13.35 -1.91
C LEU A 480 21.34 14.35 -2.73
N LEU A 481 21.07 14.48 -4.04
CA LEU A 481 21.73 15.43 -4.93
C LEU A 481 21.01 16.78 -5.03
N LEU A 482 19.77 16.89 -4.60
CA LEU A 482 18.95 18.10 -4.79
C LEU A 482 19.68 19.34 -4.30
N ASN A 483 19.94 20.28 -5.20
CA ASN A 483 20.65 21.54 -4.96
C ASN A 483 22.06 21.39 -4.35
N LYS A 484 22.68 20.22 -4.45
CA LYS A 484 24.08 20.01 -4.03
C LYS A 484 25.06 20.65 -5.02
N SER A 485 26.26 20.91 -4.53
CA SER A 485 27.34 21.41 -5.38
C SER A 485 27.73 20.38 -6.42
N VAL A 486 27.75 20.78 -7.69
CA VAL A 486 28.07 19.90 -8.82
C VAL A 486 29.10 20.56 -9.74
N SER A 487 30.06 19.78 -10.22
CA SER A 487 31.00 20.14 -11.26
C SER A 487 30.94 19.17 -12.43
N ALA A 488 31.38 19.59 -13.61
CA ALA A 488 31.34 18.79 -14.83
C ALA A 488 32.69 18.87 -15.58
N SER A 489 32.98 17.85 -16.39
CA SER A 489 34.15 17.83 -17.29
C SER A 489 34.12 18.99 -18.29
N SER A 490 32.93 19.31 -18.77
CA SER A 490 32.64 20.47 -19.62
C SER A 490 31.17 20.85 -19.51
N SER A 491 30.83 22.09 -19.86
CA SER A 491 29.43 22.53 -19.93
C SER A 491 29.24 23.51 -21.08
N HIS A 492 28.15 23.36 -21.80
CA HIS A 492 27.70 24.39 -22.73
C HIS A 492 27.34 25.66 -21.95
N PHE A 493 27.66 26.83 -22.46
CA PHE A 493 27.54 28.11 -21.74
C PHE A 493 26.11 28.40 -21.25
N SER A 494 25.07 27.89 -21.94
CA SER A 494 23.66 28.06 -21.56
C SER A 494 23.08 26.87 -20.77
N CYS A 495 23.85 25.81 -20.57
CA CYS A 495 23.39 24.57 -19.93
C CYS A 495 24.42 24.12 -18.87
N PRO A 496 24.57 24.88 -17.77
CA PRO A 496 25.59 24.63 -16.75
C PRO A 496 25.28 23.36 -15.92
N ALA A 497 26.32 22.82 -15.27
CA ALA A 497 26.18 21.62 -14.44
C ALA A 497 25.13 21.75 -13.34
N SER A 498 24.97 22.94 -12.75
CA SER A 498 23.99 23.20 -11.69
C SER A 498 22.51 23.00 -12.08
N LYS A 499 22.25 22.70 -13.35
CA LYS A 499 20.91 22.42 -13.87
C LYS A 499 20.58 20.91 -13.90
N VAL A 500 21.49 20.05 -13.45
CA VAL A 500 21.31 18.61 -13.51
C VAL A 500 20.73 18.03 -12.20
N ASN A 501 20.57 18.87 -11.18
CA ASN A 501 20.11 18.44 -9.85
C ASN A 501 19.32 19.58 -9.13
N ASP A 502 18.61 20.40 -9.89
CA ASP A 502 17.82 21.51 -9.34
C ASP A 502 16.34 21.14 -9.09
N GLY A 503 15.94 19.90 -9.34
CA GLY A 503 14.58 19.40 -9.17
C GLY A 503 13.63 19.75 -10.31
N ASP A 504 14.16 20.32 -11.43
CA ASP A 504 13.38 20.69 -12.61
C ASP A 504 13.82 19.84 -13.82
N ALA A 505 13.17 18.73 -14.03
CA ALA A 505 13.39 17.84 -15.18
C ALA A 505 12.79 18.37 -16.50
N SER A 506 12.58 19.67 -16.63
CA SER A 506 12.12 20.29 -17.88
C SER A 506 13.25 20.48 -18.88
N GLN A 507 12.88 20.59 -20.17
CA GLN A 507 13.84 20.90 -21.23
C GLN A 507 14.63 22.20 -20.98
N GLY A 508 14.04 23.15 -20.28
CA GLY A 508 14.64 24.45 -19.94
C GLY A 508 15.70 24.35 -18.85
N SER A 509 15.65 23.31 -18.01
CA SER A 509 16.62 23.06 -16.95
C SER A 509 17.39 21.78 -17.25
N ARG A 510 18.58 21.90 -17.80
CA ARG A 510 19.44 20.74 -18.13
C ARG A 510 20.91 21.13 -18.15
N TRP A 511 21.75 20.16 -17.92
CA TRP A 511 23.15 20.21 -18.29
C TRP A 511 23.34 19.68 -19.72
N ALA A 512 24.25 20.28 -20.46
CA ALA A 512 24.77 19.72 -21.70
C ALA A 512 26.30 19.89 -21.72
N ALA A 513 27.03 18.86 -22.12
CA ALA A 513 28.46 18.97 -22.33
C ALA A 513 28.78 19.95 -23.47
N ALA A 514 29.96 20.58 -23.43
CA ALA A 514 30.42 21.46 -24.49
C ALA A 514 30.89 20.69 -25.75
N ASN A 515 31.16 19.41 -25.61
CA ASN A 515 31.65 18.50 -26.65
C ASN A 515 31.29 17.04 -26.29
N SER A 516 31.62 16.12 -27.17
CA SER A 516 31.41 14.68 -27.02
C SER A 516 32.66 13.92 -26.57
N ASP A 517 33.64 14.59 -25.98
CA ASP A 517 34.84 13.94 -25.45
C ASP A 517 34.51 13.00 -24.30
N LEU A 518 34.99 11.75 -24.38
CA LEU A 518 34.75 10.73 -23.35
C LEU A 518 36.05 10.45 -22.54
N PRO A 519 35.89 10.15 -21.23
CA PRO A 519 34.65 10.17 -20.47
C PRO A 519 34.21 11.61 -20.15
N ALA A 520 32.94 11.92 -20.42
CA ALA A 520 32.31 13.12 -19.85
C ALA A 520 31.83 12.77 -18.42
N TRP A 521 31.93 13.72 -17.49
CA TRP A 521 31.56 13.43 -16.09
C TRP A 521 30.87 14.58 -15.38
N LEU A 522 30.08 14.20 -14.38
CA LEU A 522 29.46 15.06 -13.39
C LEU A 522 29.85 14.57 -12.00
N GLU A 523 30.31 15.45 -11.14
CA GLU A 523 30.77 15.17 -9.78
C GLU A 523 29.99 16.01 -8.78
N PHE A 524 29.39 15.34 -7.78
CA PHE A 524 28.53 15.94 -6.76
C PHE A 524 29.20 15.86 -5.40
N ASP A 525 29.15 16.95 -4.64
CA ASP A 525 29.52 17.01 -3.23
C ASP A 525 28.27 16.90 -2.37
N LEU A 526 28.12 15.81 -1.63
CA LEU A 526 26.97 15.53 -0.77
C LEU A 526 27.00 16.35 0.54
N GLY A 527 28.13 16.99 0.84
CA GLY A 527 28.34 17.83 2.03
C GLY A 527 28.72 17.06 3.29
N SER A 528 28.30 15.81 3.43
CA SER A 528 28.67 14.87 4.47
C SER A 528 28.57 13.44 3.93
N GLU A 529 29.02 12.46 4.69
CA GLU A 529 28.79 11.05 4.33
C GLU A 529 27.27 10.79 4.27
N GLN A 530 26.81 10.22 3.16
CA GLN A 530 25.45 9.79 2.89
C GLN A 530 25.45 8.36 2.38
N THR A 531 24.50 7.57 2.81
CA THR A 531 24.30 6.21 2.30
C THR A 531 23.28 6.25 1.17
N PHE A 532 23.56 5.56 0.07
CA PHE A 532 22.69 5.47 -1.12
C PHE A 532 22.86 4.12 -1.81
N ASN A 533 21.81 3.71 -2.55
CA ASN A 533 21.79 2.45 -3.30
C ASN A 533 21.07 2.56 -4.66
N SER A 534 20.68 3.77 -5.09
CA SER A 534 19.89 3.96 -6.31
C SER A 534 20.17 5.31 -6.95
N VAL A 535 20.30 5.37 -8.27
CA VAL A 535 20.42 6.61 -9.05
C VAL A 535 19.38 6.63 -10.18
N THR A 536 18.69 7.76 -10.33
CA THR A 536 17.77 8.02 -11.46
C THR A 536 18.40 9.07 -12.37
N ILE A 537 18.42 8.82 -13.68
CA ILE A 537 18.93 9.76 -14.67
C ILE A 537 17.85 10.03 -15.70
N THR A 538 17.55 11.30 -15.94
CA THR A 538 16.63 11.79 -16.96
C THR A 538 17.40 12.43 -18.10
N GLU A 539 17.49 11.74 -19.23
CA GLU A 539 18.18 12.25 -20.41
C GLU A 539 17.33 13.29 -21.16
N ASN A 540 17.95 14.31 -21.72
CA ASN A 540 17.25 15.30 -22.50
C ASN A 540 16.84 14.75 -23.86
N ILE A 541 15.63 14.21 -23.93
CA ILE A 541 15.00 13.70 -25.16
C ILE A 541 13.88 14.66 -25.56
N VAL A 542 13.90 15.13 -26.82
CA VAL A 542 12.91 16.07 -27.35
C VAL A 542 12.43 15.60 -28.71
N PRO A 543 11.13 15.36 -28.92
CA PRO A 543 10.60 14.92 -30.20
C PRO A 543 11.10 15.80 -31.36
N ASN A 544 11.67 15.17 -32.39
CA ASN A 544 12.27 15.79 -33.59
C ASN A 544 13.57 16.63 -33.35
N TRP A 545 14.03 16.79 -32.11
CA TRP A 545 15.20 17.64 -31.79
C TRP A 545 16.31 16.94 -31.04
N ALA A 546 16.02 15.96 -30.20
CA ALA A 546 17.02 15.21 -29.47
C ALA A 546 16.52 13.78 -29.22
N SER A 547 17.30 12.79 -29.64
CA SER A 547 17.12 11.38 -29.31
C SER A 547 18.08 10.96 -28.19
N GLU A 548 17.97 9.71 -27.77
CA GLU A 548 18.89 9.08 -26.82
C GLU A 548 20.31 9.12 -27.35
N ARG A 549 21.26 9.57 -26.56
CA ARG A 549 22.67 9.66 -26.92
C ARG A 549 23.60 8.92 -25.97
N ILE A 550 23.18 8.74 -24.72
CA ILE A 550 24.00 8.08 -23.69
C ILE A 550 23.76 6.57 -23.78
N THR A 551 24.86 5.80 -23.95
CA THR A 551 24.83 4.34 -24.07
C THR A 551 25.71 3.61 -23.06
N GLY A 552 26.47 4.35 -22.25
CA GLY A 552 27.31 3.76 -21.21
C GLY A 552 27.56 4.74 -20.08
N LEU A 553 27.46 4.23 -18.86
CA LEU A 553 27.69 4.97 -17.62
C LEU A 553 28.60 4.17 -16.68
N GLU A 554 29.36 4.90 -15.88
CA GLU A 554 30.10 4.40 -14.73
C GLU A 554 29.78 5.27 -13.53
N PHE A 555 29.48 4.65 -12.40
CA PHE A 555 29.17 5.30 -11.14
C PHE A 555 30.31 5.13 -10.16
N GLN A 556 30.77 6.22 -9.56
CA GLN A 556 31.90 6.21 -8.65
C GLN A 556 31.53 6.91 -7.33
N ALA A 557 32.09 6.39 -6.23
CA ALA A 557 32.00 6.98 -4.91
C ALA A 557 33.39 7.32 -4.38
N TRP A 558 33.47 8.37 -3.56
CA TRP A 558 34.70 8.79 -2.92
C TRP A 558 34.96 7.95 -1.65
N ASN A 559 36.13 7.31 -1.55
CA ASN A 559 36.51 6.46 -0.42
C ASN A 559 37.34 7.19 0.67
N GLY A 560 37.42 8.52 0.58
CA GLY A 560 38.26 9.35 1.46
C GLY A 560 39.60 9.72 0.83
N THR A 561 40.08 9.01 -0.21
CA THR A 561 41.35 9.26 -0.89
C THR A 561 41.24 9.35 -2.41
N GLU A 562 40.39 8.55 -3.03
CA GLU A 562 40.18 8.49 -4.47
C GLU A 562 38.74 8.07 -4.81
N TYR A 563 38.34 8.23 -6.06
CA TYR A 563 37.09 7.71 -6.59
C TYR A 563 37.21 6.24 -6.95
N THR A 564 36.30 5.41 -6.46
CA THR A 564 36.22 3.98 -6.80
C THR A 564 34.92 3.70 -7.55
N THR A 565 35.00 2.89 -8.61
CA THR A 565 33.81 2.45 -9.37
C THR A 565 33.00 1.51 -8.52
N ILE A 566 31.73 1.86 -8.32
CA ILE A 566 30.75 1.07 -7.57
C ILE A 566 29.77 0.31 -8.47
N SER A 567 29.51 0.83 -9.69
CA SER A 567 28.65 0.16 -10.67
C SER A 567 28.91 0.68 -12.08
N THR A 568 28.49 -0.08 -13.09
CA THR A 568 28.51 0.31 -14.50
C THR A 568 27.18 -0.04 -15.16
N TYR A 569 26.77 0.77 -16.13
CA TYR A 569 25.58 0.52 -16.93
C TYR A 569 25.91 0.58 -18.41
N SER A 570 25.37 -0.36 -19.19
CA SER A 570 25.50 -0.40 -20.66
C SER A 570 24.12 -0.52 -21.28
N GLY A 571 23.78 0.41 -22.14
CA GLY A 571 22.48 0.53 -22.82
C GLY A 571 22.02 1.97 -22.88
N THR A 572 20.88 2.22 -23.54
CA THR A 572 20.26 3.56 -23.58
C THR A 572 19.51 3.86 -22.29
N ILE A 573 19.48 5.13 -21.90
CA ILE A 573 18.77 5.59 -20.70
C ILE A 573 17.28 5.74 -20.95
N GLY A 574 16.91 6.13 -22.16
CA GLY A 574 15.54 6.54 -22.46
C GLY A 574 15.21 7.90 -21.84
N THR A 575 13.92 8.16 -21.68
CA THR A 575 13.46 9.44 -21.08
C THR A 575 13.91 9.54 -19.63
N SER A 576 13.82 8.44 -18.88
CA SER A 576 14.32 8.34 -17.49
C SER A 576 14.68 6.90 -17.17
N LYS A 577 15.72 6.70 -16.39
CA LYS A 577 16.18 5.36 -15.98
C LYS A 577 16.65 5.38 -14.53
N THR A 578 16.05 4.53 -13.72
CA THR A 578 16.55 4.21 -12.39
C THR A 578 17.50 3.01 -12.48
N ILE A 579 18.64 3.11 -11.85
CA ILE A 579 19.70 2.10 -11.83
C ILE A 579 20.02 1.78 -10.37
N SER A 580 19.90 0.51 -9.99
CA SER A 580 20.29 0.03 -8.67
C SER A 580 21.80 0.05 -8.52
N LEU A 581 22.28 0.51 -7.40
CA LEU A 581 23.70 0.55 -7.02
C LEU A 581 23.89 -0.35 -5.79
N PRO A 582 25.11 -0.90 -5.58
CA PRO A 582 25.44 -1.46 -4.27
C PRO A 582 25.25 -0.41 -3.17
N GLU A 583 24.78 -0.82 -2.01
CA GLU A 583 24.72 0.07 -0.85
C GLU A 583 26.11 0.67 -0.59
N THR A 584 26.19 1.99 -0.61
CA THR A 584 27.43 2.73 -0.57
C THR A 584 27.30 3.96 0.33
N THR A 585 28.25 4.16 1.23
CA THR A 585 28.36 5.38 2.05
C THR A 585 29.51 6.23 1.54
N SER A 586 29.24 7.49 1.19
CA SER A 586 30.24 8.42 0.66
C SER A 586 29.83 9.88 0.87
N SER A 587 30.83 10.77 0.90
CA SER A 587 30.61 12.22 0.89
C SER A 587 30.57 12.83 -0.51
N LYS A 588 30.93 12.06 -1.56
CA LYS A 588 30.88 12.53 -2.96
C LYS A 588 30.47 11.40 -3.89
N PHE A 589 29.72 11.76 -4.91
CA PHE A 589 29.24 10.86 -5.96
C PHE A 589 29.64 11.38 -7.33
N LYS A 590 29.98 10.48 -8.25
CA LYS A 590 30.40 10.85 -9.60
C LYS A 590 29.78 9.94 -10.65
N VAL A 591 29.27 10.55 -11.69
CA VAL A 591 28.73 9.87 -12.87
C VAL A 591 29.65 10.12 -14.05
N LEU A 592 30.18 9.07 -14.64
CA LEU A 592 30.95 9.14 -15.88
C LEU A 592 30.11 8.60 -17.03
N ILE A 593 30.03 9.35 -18.09
CA ILE A 593 29.47 8.92 -19.37
C ILE A 593 30.60 8.29 -20.17
N THR A 594 30.49 7.00 -20.42
CA THR A 594 31.54 6.19 -21.05
C THR A 594 31.20 5.74 -22.47
N GLY A 595 29.94 5.90 -22.87
CA GLY A 595 29.47 5.54 -24.20
C GLY A 595 28.44 6.55 -24.74
N LEU A 596 28.56 6.87 -26.01
CA LEU A 596 27.64 7.76 -26.73
C LEU A 596 27.26 7.16 -28.09
N GLN A 597 26.08 7.53 -28.58
CA GLN A 597 25.62 7.27 -29.94
C GLN A 597 25.15 8.58 -30.60
N GLU A 598 25.04 8.55 -31.94
CA GLU A 598 24.57 9.71 -32.70
C GLU A 598 23.08 9.97 -32.46
N ASP A 599 22.73 11.24 -32.32
CA ASP A 599 21.36 11.69 -32.33
C ASP A 599 20.71 11.40 -33.68
N THR A 600 19.65 10.64 -33.68
CA THR A 600 18.94 10.17 -34.89
C THR A 600 17.79 11.11 -35.33
N THR A 601 17.54 12.20 -34.58
CA THR A 601 16.45 13.11 -34.91
C THR A 601 16.75 13.97 -36.15
N LYS A 602 15.70 14.36 -36.82
CA LYS A 602 15.78 15.11 -38.10
C LYS A 602 16.54 16.45 -37.98
N ASN A 603 16.49 17.09 -36.81
CA ASN A 603 17.05 18.42 -36.57
C ASN A 603 18.39 18.42 -35.84
N SER A 604 18.85 17.30 -35.33
CA SER A 604 20.10 17.20 -34.55
C SER A 604 21.36 17.19 -35.39
N LYS A 605 21.26 16.76 -36.66
CA LYS A 605 22.40 16.62 -37.60
C LYS A 605 23.50 15.65 -37.12
N GLY A 606 23.16 14.60 -36.35
CA GLY A 606 24.11 13.60 -35.86
C GLY A 606 25.01 14.10 -34.72
N GLN A 607 24.54 15.04 -33.91
CA GLN A 607 25.25 15.45 -32.67
C GLN A 607 25.35 14.29 -31.70
N THR A 608 26.45 14.25 -30.95
CA THR A 608 26.72 13.19 -29.96
C THR A 608 26.97 13.74 -28.55
N ASP A 609 26.95 15.05 -28.35
CA ASP A 609 27.18 15.66 -27.03
C ASP A 609 26.09 15.26 -26.02
N PRO A 610 26.47 14.74 -24.85
CA PRO A 610 25.49 14.28 -23.87
C PRO A 610 24.76 15.46 -23.21
N SER A 611 23.46 15.26 -22.92
CA SER A 611 22.63 16.23 -22.24
C SER A 611 21.66 15.55 -21.30
N ILE A 612 21.65 15.98 -20.04
CA ILE A 612 20.86 15.39 -18.94
C ILE A 612 20.01 16.49 -18.32
N GLN A 613 18.73 16.22 -18.13
CA GLN A 613 17.79 17.11 -17.46
C GLN A 613 17.97 17.02 -15.94
N GLU A 614 17.99 15.78 -15.39
CA GLU A 614 18.08 15.57 -13.95
C GLU A 614 18.87 14.32 -13.61
N ILE A 615 19.62 14.35 -12.50
CA ILE A 615 20.21 13.20 -11.82
C ILE A 615 19.79 13.25 -10.36
N GLU A 616 19.24 12.17 -9.90
CA GLU A 616 18.74 12.01 -8.54
C GLU A 616 19.41 10.79 -7.89
N LEU A 617 19.80 10.89 -6.63
CA LEU A 617 20.46 9.83 -5.87
C LEU A 617 19.66 9.54 -4.61
N TYR A 618 19.39 8.26 -4.36
CA TYR A 618 18.50 7.85 -3.28
C TYR A 618 19.09 6.69 -2.48
N TYR A 619 18.69 6.59 -1.23
CA TYR A 619 18.67 5.35 -0.47
C TYR A 619 17.23 4.84 -0.47
N ARG A 620 16.98 3.69 -1.06
CA ARG A 620 15.65 3.06 -1.21
C ARG A 620 15.67 1.65 -0.65
#